data_8c13ffa35f1fc769fb0c08a86c78f95a
#
_entry.id   8c13ffa35f1fc769fb0c08a86c78f95a
#
_cell.length_a   1.000
_cell.length_b   1.000
_cell.length_c   1.000
_cell.angle_alpha   90.00
_cell.angle_beta   90.00
_cell.angle_gamma   90.00
#
_symmetry.space_group_name_H-M   'P 1'
#
loop_
_entity.id
_entity.type
_entity.pdbx_description
1 polymer ?
#
loop_
_entity_poly.entity_id
_entity_poly.type
_entity_poly.pdbx_seq_one_letter_code
_entity_poly.pdbx_strand_id
1 'polypeptide(L)'
;MRLQENISLKLYNTFGIDARAKYFTAFNSLNELAESLEWSQQAGVNGKGESLVLGGGSNILFTKNYEGLILKNQLSGINKIAEDENYVYVQAGAGENWHQLVLYCINHGWSGIENLSLIYGSVGASPIQNIGAYGVEIKDVFHSLEAFHKQEKKTIIFNAADCEFAYRESIFKTKYKNEFVITNVTFRLSKKSILNTTYGAIEQELQAMNVKEPDLQSVSQAVINIRSRKLPDPKVTGNAGSFFKNPEISNSKFDELKQMFPGIIGYEIPNGNIKLAAGWLIEQCGPENGTSWKGYRKGDAGCHLKQALVLINYANATGKDIYALSQSIIDSVNKKFAVLLTTEVNII
;
A
#
# COMPACT_ATOMS: atom_id res chain seq x y z
N MET A 1 13.68 -25.48 -4.41
CA MET A 1 12.43 -25.00 -3.75
C MET A 1 12.19 -25.71 -2.42
N ARG A 2 11.84 -25.01 -1.33
CA ARG A 2 11.44 -25.58 -0.02
C ARG A 2 9.93 -25.38 0.18
N LEU A 3 9.15 -26.36 -0.25
CA LEU A 3 7.70 -26.34 -0.11
C LEU A 3 7.29 -26.68 1.34
N GLN A 4 6.31 -25.95 1.85
CA GLN A 4 5.67 -26.17 3.15
C GLN A 4 4.16 -26.25 2.94
N GLU A 5 3.48 -27.05 3.76
CA GLU A 5 2.04 -27.26 3.66
C GLU A 5 1.33 -26.77 4.92
N ASN A 6 0.10 -26.29 4.74
CA ASN A 6 -0.79 -25.89 5.81
C ASN A 6 -0.18 -24.87 6.81
N ILE A 7 0.51 -23.86 6.28
CA ILE A 7 1.23 -22.85 7.07
C ILE A 7 0.29 -21.73 7.49
N SER A 8 0.38 -21.31 8.77
CA SER A 8 -0.28 -20.08 9.24
C SER A 8 0.34 -18.86 8.59
N LEU A 9 -0.51 -18.00 8.03
CA LEU A 9 -0.14 -16.72 7.44
C LEU A 9 -0.15 -15.56 8.44
N LYS A 10 -0.35 -15.83 9.73
CA LYS A 10 -0.45 -14.80 10.79
C LYS A 10 0.76 -13.88 10.82
N LEU A 11 1.97 -14.42 10.65
CA LEU A 11 3.22 -13.66 10.63
C LEU A 11 3.55 -13.06 9.24
N TYR A 12 2.75 -13.36 8.23
CA TYR A 12 2.97 -12.94 6.86
C TYR A 12 1.98 -11.87 6.37
N ASN A 13 1.09 -11.40 7.24
CA ASN A 13 0.20 -10.27 6.97
C ASN A 13 0.14 -9.33 8.17
N THR A 14 0.06 -8.03 7.90
CA THR A 14 0.14 -7.00 8.95
C THR A 14 -1.15 -6.84 9.76
N PHE A 15 -2.29 -7.40 9.31
CA PHE A 15 -3.48 -7.55 10.14
C PHE A 15 -3.31 -8.63 11.22
N GLY A 16 -2.32 -9.51 11.09
CA GLY A 16 -2.15 -10.64 12.01
C GLY A 16 -3.28 -11.68 11.92
N ILE A 17 -3.95 -11.76 10.77
CA ILE A 17 -5.02 -12.76 10.55
C ILE A 17 -4.40 -14.17 10.45
N ASP A 18 -4.93 -15.09 11.26
CA ASP A 18 -4.52 -16.49 11.27
C ASP A 18 -5.30 -17.30 10.20
N ALA A 19 -5.09 -16.93 8.94
CA ALA A 19 -5.49 -17.77 7.81
C ALA A 19 -4.36 -18.76 7.49
N ARG A 20 -4.68 -19.90 6.89
CA ARG A 20 -3.66 -20.90 6.50
C ARG A 20 -3.50 -20.93 4.99
N ALA A 21 -2.25 -21.06 4.53
CA ALA A 21 -1.94 -21.37 3.15
C ALA A 21 -1.83 -22.89 2.98
N LYS A 22 -2.50 -23.45 1.98
CA LYS A 22 -2.36 -24.86 1.66
C LYS A 22 -0.93 -25.20 1.29
N TYR A 23 -0.31 -24.34 0.44
CA TYR A 23 1.08 -24.45 0.06
C TYR A 23 1.78 -23.12 0.23
N PHE A 24 3.03 -23.17 0.66
CA PHE A 24 3.86 -21.99 0.90
C PHE A 24 5.31 -22.27 0.51
N THR A 25 5.94 -21.35 -0.19
CA THR A 25 7.38 -21.32 -0.39
C THR A 25 7.90 -19.90 -0.47
N ALA A 26 9.14 -19.67 -0.10
CA ALA A 26 9.85 -18.42 -0.36
C ALA A 26 10.80 -18.60 -1.54
N PHE A 27 11.07 -17.54 -2.27
CA PHE A 27 12.05 -17.51 -3.35
C PHE A 27 13.01 -16.32 -3.21
N ASN A 28 14.30 -16.59 -3.43
CA ASN A 28 15.39 -15.61 -3.35
C ASN A 28 16.09 -15.41 -4.71
N SER A 29 15.65 -16.13 -5.73
CA SER A 29 16.17 -16.06 -7.09
C SER A 29 15.08 -16.29 -8.14
N LEU A 30 15.34 -15.88 -9.39
CA LEU A 30 14.44 -16.15 -10.52
C LEU A 30 14.30 -17.65 -10.79
N ASN A 31 15.36 -18.45 -10.56
CA ASN A 31 15.30 -19.89 -10.74
C ASN A 31 14.34 -20.54 -9.73
N GLU A 32 14.43 -20.16 -8.46
CA GLU A 32 13.50 -20.65 -7.42
C GLU A 32 12.05 -20.22 -7.70
N LEU A 33 11.84 -19.00 -8.22
CA LEU A 33 10.52 -18.53 -8.66
C LEU A 33 9.99 -19.42 -9.80
N ALA A 34 10.79 -19.64 -10.85
CA ALA A 34 10.41 -20.45 -12.00
C ALA A 34 10.06 -21.89 -11.59
N GLU A 35 10.92 -22.55 -10.77
CA GLU A 35 10.67 -23.88 -10.20
C GLU A 35 9.34 -23.92 -9.42
N SER A 36 9.09 -22.91 -8.60
CA SER A 36 7.88 -22.84 -7.76
C SER A 36 6.61 -22.70 -8.58
N LEU A 37 6.65 -21.88 -9.63
CA LEU A 37 5.53 -21.70 -10.57
C LEU A 37 5.28 -22.98 -11.38
N GLU A 38 6.34 -23.64 -11.83
CA GLU A 38 6.24 -24.91 -12.55
C GLU A 38 5.62 -26.01 -11.69
N TRP A 39 6.12 -26.15 -10.46
CA TRP A 39 5.55 -27.08 -9.49
C TRP A 39 4.05 -26.82 -9.28
N SER A 40 3.65 -25.55 -9.11
CA SER A 40 2.23 -25.18 -8.90
C SER A 40 1.34 -25.57 -10.09
N GLN A 41 1.85 -25.44 -11.32
CA GLN A 41 1.15 -25.85 -12.53
C GLN A 41 1.03 -27.38 -12.63
N GLN A 42 2.13 -28.11 -12.40
CA GLN A 42 2.16 -29.57 -12.47
C GLN A 42 1.31 -30.23 -11.38
N ALA A 43 1.36 -29.69 -10.16
CA ALA A 43 0.55 -30.16 -9.04
C ALA A 43 -0.96 -29.84 -9.18
N GLY A 44 -1.34 -29.11 -10.23
CA GLY A 44 -2.74 -28.72 -10.47
C GLY A 44 -3.35 -27.97 -9.29
N VAL A 45 -2.56 -27.14 -8.59
CA VAL A 45 -3.01 -26.39 -7.42
C VAL A 45 -4.30 -25.63 -7.74
N ASN A 46 -5.38 -25.91 -7.01
CA ASN A 46 -6.75 -25.44 -7.30
C ASN A 46 -7.24 -25.71 -8.74
N GLY A 47 -6.74 -26.79 -9.37
CA GLY A 47 -7.10 -27.13 -10.75
C GLY A 47 -6.56 -26.17 -11.83
N LYS A 48 -5.86 -25.09 -11.44
CA LYS A 48 -5.38 -24.03 -12.34
C LYS A 48 -3.93 -23.57 -12.08
N GLY A 49 -3.21 -24.20 -11.13
CA GLY A 49 -1.87 -23.75 -10.74
C GLY A 49 -1.87 -22.36 -10.07
N GLU A 50 -2.92 -22.05 -9.30
CA GLU A 50 -3.12 -20.72 -8.71
C GLU A 50 -2.04 -20.38 -7.69
N SER A 51 -1.40 -19.22 -7.87
CA SER A 51 -0.38 -18.71 -6.97
C SER A 51 -0.57 -17.24 -6.65
N LEU A 52 -0.32 -16.88 -5.38
CA LEU A 52 -0.33 -15.51 -4.89
C LEU A 52 1.07 -15.10 -4.45
N VAL A 53 1.61 -14.05 -5.05
CA VAL A 53 2.89 -13.48 -4.63
C VAL A 53 2.66 -12.57 -3.42
N LEU A 54 3.40 -12.85 -2.34
CA LEU A 54 3.30 -12.11 -1.09
C LEU A 54 4.61 -11.36 -0.82
N GLY A 55 4.50 -10.02 -0.80
CA GLY A 55 5.56 -9.14 -0.32
C GLY A 55 5.52 -8.98 1.21
N GLY A 56 5.48 -7.74 1.71
CA GLY A 56 5.38 -7.43 3.15
C GLY A 56 4.03 -7.78 3.80
N GLY A 57 3.01 -8.15 3.03
CA GLY A 57 1.68 -8.48 3.56
C GLY A 57 0.93 -7.28 4.17
N SER A 58 1.34 -6.06 3.83
CA SER A 58 0.83 -4.82 4.45
C SER A 58 -0.39 -4.21 3.75
N ASN A 59 -0.86 -4.84 2.67
CA ASN A 59 -2.05 -4.37 1.94
C ASN A 59 -2.92 -5.56 1.49
N ILE A 60 -3.15 -6.52 2.40
CA ILE A 60 -3.92 -7.74 2.14
C ILE A 60 -4.75 -8.11 3.37
N LEU A 61 -5.97 -8.57 3.13
CA LEU A 61 -6.85 -9.17 4.12
C LEU A 61 -7.27 -10.57 3.67
N PHE A 62 -6.82 -11.59 4.38
CA PHE A 62 -7.28 -12.97 4.19
C PHE A 62 -8.61 -13.18 4.90
N THR A 63 -9.70 -13.40 4.16
CA THR A 63 -11.04 -13.67 4.73
C THR A 63 -11.30 -15.17 4.94
N LYS A 64 -10.44 -16.02 4.37
CA LYS A 64 -10.49 -17.49 4.44
C LYS A 64 -9.08 -18.05 4.29
N ASN A 65 -8.93 -19.35 4.47
CA ASN A 65 -7.70 -20.05 4.10
C ASN A 65 -7.45 -19.93 2.60
N TYR A 66 -6.19 -19.89 2.21
CA TYR A 66 -5.77 -19.82 0.82
C TYR A 66 -5.42 -21.22 0.29
N GLU A 67 -6.24 -21.73 -0.60
CA GLU A 67 -6.11 -23.09 -1.13
C GLU A 67 -5.02 -23.24 -2.22
N GLY A 68 -4.38 -22.13 -2.62
CA GLY A 68 -3.33 -22.06 -3.62
C GLY A 68 -1.92 -22.12 -3.01
N LEU A 69 -0.94 -21.74 -3.83
CA LEU A 69 0.46 -21.56 -3.44
C LEU A 69 0.74 -20.09 -3.09
N ILE A 70 1.20 -19.85 -1.87
CA ILE A 70 1.79 -18.55 -1.49
C ILE A 70 3.27 -18.57 -1.86
N LEU A 71 3.66 -17.59 -2.68
CA LEU A 71 5.03 -17.32 -3.10
C LEU A 71 5.55 -16.09 -2.34
N LYS A 72 6.31 -16.29 -1.26
CA LYS A 72 6.92 -15.21 -0.49
C LYS A 72 8.12 -14.66 -1.24
N ASN A 73 8.00 -13.42 -1.74
CA ASN A 73 9.10 -12.74 -2.43
C ASN A 73 10.16 -12.28 -1.42
N GLN A 74 11.39 -12.78 -1.58
CA GLN A 74 12.58 -12.44 -0.79
C GLN A 74 13.76 -12.01 -1.68
N LEU A 75 13.48 -11.59 -2.93
CA LEU A 75 14.51 -11.02 -3.80
C LEU A 75 15.05 -9.74 -3.15
N SER A 76 16.32 -9.74 -2.81
CA SER A 76 17.00 -8.68 -2.05
C SER A 76 18.12 -8.02 -2.86
N GLY A 77 18.66 -6.95 -2.30
CA GLY A 77 19.75 -6.16 -2.84
C GLY A 77 19.31 -4.75 -3.22
N ILE A 78 20.08 -3.75 -2.80
CA ILE A 78 19.92 -2.35 -3.16
C ILE A 78 21.24 -1.89 -3.79
N ASN A 79 21.20 -1.54 -5.08
CA ASN A 79 22.39 -1.22 -5.84
C ASN A 79 22.24 0.10 -6.60
N LYS A 80 23.25 0.97 -6.55
CA LYS A 80 23.39 2.04 -7.51
C LYS A 80 23.88 1.44 -8.83
N ILE A 81 23.03 1.45 -9.86
CA ILE A 81 23.33 0.82 -11.16
C ILE A 81 23.86 1.83 -12.19
N ALA A 82 23.52 3.11 -12.06
CA ALA A 82 23.97 4.18 -12.91
C ALA A 82 23.86 5.53 -12.21
N GLU A 83 24.52 6.54 -12.75
CA GLU A 83 24.35 7.95 -12.38
C GLU A 83 24.70 8.86 -13.55
N ASP A 84 24.09 10.05 -13.55
CA ASP A 84 24.45 11.17 -14.42
C ASP A 84 24.80 12.41 -13.55
N GLU A 85 24.87 13.58 -14.15
CA GLU A 85 25.20 14.83 -13.43
C GLU A 85 24.18 15.15 -12.31
N ASN A 86 22.88 14.91 -12.54
CA ASN A 86 21.79 15.34 -11.65
C ASN A 86 21.12 14.20 -10.92
N TYR A 87 21.19 12.96 -11.42
CA TYR A 87 20.42 11.83 -10.92
C TYR A 87 21.30 10.61 -10.64
N VAL A 88 20.79 9.78 -9.74
CA VAL A 88 21.27 8.43 -9.48
C VAL A 88 20.17 7.44 -9.78
N TYR A 89 20.51 6.27 -10.32
CA TYR A 89 19.60 5.18 -10.61
C TYR A 89 19.83 4.06 -9.61
N VAL A 90 18.86 3.85 -8.74
CA VAL A 90 18.91 2.88 -7.64
C VAL A 90 17.96 1.74 -7.95
N GLN A 91 18.51 0.54 -8.15
CA GLN A 91 17.75 -0.69 -8.32
C GLN A 91 17.64 -1.42 -6.99
N ALA A 92 16.41 -1.83 -6.63
CA ALA A 92 16.16 -2.60 -5.43
C ALA A 92 15.36 -3.87 -5.74
N GLY A 93 15.75 -4.98 -5.13
CA GLY A 93 15.04 -6.25 -5.21
C GLY A 93 13.61 -6.12 -4.66
N ALA A 94 12.67 -6.80 -5.30
CA ALA A 94 11.25 -6.64 -5.00
C ALA A 94 10.86 -7.13 -3.59
N GLY A 95 11.65 -7.98 -2.96
CA GLY A 95 11.48 -8.44 -1.58
C GLY A 95 11.99 -7.48 -0.52
N GLU A 96 12.81 -6.46 -0.90
CA GLU A 96 13.33 -5.47 0.02
C GLU A 96 12.23 -4.72 0.76
N ASN A 97 12.50 -4.34 2.03
CA ASN A 97 11.59 -3.51 2.79
C ASN A 97 11.61 -2.07 2.24
N TRP A 98 10.42 -1.54 1.93
CA TRP A 98 10.29 -0.19 1.37
C TRP A 98 10.93 0.89 2.25
N HIS A 99 10.66 0.90 3.56
CA HIS A 99 11.19 1.94 4.44
C HIS A 99 12.71 1.86 4.59
N GLN A 100 13.29 0.65 4.57
CA GLN A 100 14.75 0.49 4.58
C GLN A 100 15.39 1.03 3.30
N LEU A 101 14.75 0.85 2.14
CA LEU A 101 15.19 1.50 0.89
C LEU A 101 15.16 3.03 1.02
N VAL A 102 14.09 3.60 1.58
CA VAL A 102 14.00 5.06 1.81
C VAL A 102 15.15 5.54 2.68
N LEU A 103 15.41 4.90 3.81
CA LEU A 103 16.51 5.26 4.72
C LEU A 103 17.88 5.09 4.05
N TYR A 104 18.05 4.03 3.27
CA TYR A 104 19.27 3.81 2.49
C TYR A 104 19.54 4.99 1.53
N CYS A 105 18.53 5.42 0.77
CA CYS A 105 18.68 6.54 -0.17
C CYS A 105 18.96 7.87 0.55
N ILE A 106 18.26 8.16 1.65
CA ILE A 106 18.49 9.35 2.48
C ILE A 106 19.93 9.39 3.00
N ASN A 107 20.45 8.27 3.51
CA ASN A 107 21.83 8.18 4.02
C ASN A 107 22.89 8.40 2.94
N HIS A 108 22.56 8.21 1.66
CA HIS A 108 23.43 8.51 0.52
C HIS A 108 23.19 9.91 -0.06
N GLY A 109 22.29 10.72 0.52
CA GLY A 109 21.96 12.06 0.03
C GLY A 109 21.11 12.06 -1.24
N TRP A 110 20.39 11.00 -1.54
CA TRP A 110 19.55 10.86 -2.73
C TRP A 110 18.08 11.21 -2.41
N SER A 111 17.59 12.25 -3.07
CA SER A 111 16.28 12.88 -2.83
C SER A 111 15.19 12.34 -3.74
N GLY A 112 13.94 12.33 -3.22
CA GLY A 112 12.72 12.07 -3.98
C GLY A 112 11.76 11.06 -3.35
N ILE A 113 12.20 10.29 -2.34
CA ILE A 113 11.36 9.30 -1.65
C ILE A 113 11.26 9.51 -0.13
N GLU A 114 11.84 10.56 0.43
CA GLU A 114 11.81 10.90 1.86
C GLU A 114 10.40 11.07 2.41
N ASN A 115 9.49 11.64 1.60
CA ASN A 115 8.06 11.79 1.94
C ASN A 115 7.32 10.44 2.03
N LEU A 116 7.88 9.38 1.47
CA LEU A 116 7.33 8.04 1.49
C LEU A 116 7.88 7.17 2.65
N SER A 117 8.50 7.84 3.64
CA SER A 117 9.00 7.20 4.86
C SER A 117 7.91 6.50 5.64
N LEU A 118 8.27 5.41 6.34
CA LEU A 118 7.40 4.60 7.19
C LEU A 118 6.17 4.04 6.48
N ILE A 119 6.20 3.84 5.15
CA ILE A 119 5.20 3.02 4.46
C ILE A 119 5.61 1.56 4.63
N TYR A 120 4.70 0.76 5.20
CA TYR A 120 4.92 -0.67 5.38
C TYR A 120 4.75 -1.42 4.07
N GLY A 121 5.57 -2.45 3.83
CA GLY A 121 5.49 -3.29 2.66
C GLY A 121 6.86 -3.52 2.01
N SER A 122 6.84 -4.14 0.83
CA SER A 122 8.03 -4.43 0.04
C SER A 122 8.13 -3.53 -1.19
N VAL A 123 9.36 -3.37 -1.70
CA VAL A 123 9.66 -2.59 -2.89
C VAL A 123 8.82 -3.04 -4.10
N GLY A 124 8.71 -4.34 -4.35
CA GLY A 124 7.94 -4.85 -5.50
C GLY A 124 6.44 -4.63 -5.42
N ALA A 125 5.89 -4.36 -4.22
CA ALA A 125 4.49 -3.99 -4.06
C ALA A 125 4.22 -2.51 -4.35
N SER A 126 5.26 -1.67 -4.32
CA SER A 126 5.14 -0.23 -4.43
C SER A 126 4.60 0.26 -5.78
N PRO A 127 5.01 -0.27 -6.97
CA PRO A 127 4.47 0.16 -8.25
C PRO A 127 3.09 -0.45 -8.56
N ILE A 128 2.71 -1.56 -7.91
CA ILE A 128 1.41 -2.19 -8.17
C ILE A 128 0.26 -1.20 -7.95
N GLN A 129 0.33 -0.40 -6.91
CA GLN A 129 -0.68 0.58 -6.54
C GLN A 129 -0.15 2.01 -6.51
N ASN A 130 0.96 2.29 -7.20
CA ASN A 130 1.54 3.63 -7.24
C ASN A 130 1.51 4.26 -5.84
N ILE A 131 2.22 3.65 -4.86
CA ILE A 131 2.18 4.14 -3.48
C ILE A 131 2.52 5.62 -3.43
N GLY A 132 1.84 6.35 -2.55
CA GLY A 132 2.04 7.79 -2.42
C GLY A 132 1.57 8.29 -1.07
N ALA A 133 2.26 9.31 -0.58
CA ALA A 133 1.95 10.01 0.65
C ALA A 133 2.57 11.42 0.62
N TYR A 134 1.93 12.36 1.30
CA TYR A 134 2.46 13.70 1.54
C TYR A 134 2.95 14.42 0.27
N GLY A 135 2.15 14.37 -0.79
CA GLY A 135 2.40 15.08 -2.05
C GLY A 135 3.40 14.41 -3.00
N VAL A 136 3.86 13.20 -2.70
CA VAL A 136 4.78 12.41 -3.55
C VAL A 136 4.16 11.05 -3.86
N GLU A 137 4.26 10.61 -5.11
CA GLU A 137 3.90 9.25 -5.55
C GLU A 137 5.12 8.56 -6.17
N ILE A 138 5.09 7.22 -6.22
CA ILE A 138 6.21 6.45 -6.80
C ILE A 138 6.48 6.81 -8.26
N LYS A 139 5.43 7.11 -9.04
CA LYS A 139 5.56 7.51 -10.46
C LYS A 139 6.49 8.72 -10.67
N ASP A 140 6.63 9.59 -9.65
CA ASP A 140 7.44 10.82 -9.73
C ASP A 140 8.94 10.51 -9.80
N VAL A 141 9.34 9.36 -9.26
CA VAL A 141 10.74 8.90 -9.19
C VAL A 141 10.97 7.54 -9.86
N PHE A 142 9.93 6.93 -10.38
CA PHE A 142 10.01 5.63 -11.02
C PHE A 142 10.77 5.72 -12.35
N HIS A 143 11.73 4.83 -12.56
CA HIS A 143 12.45 4.70 -13.81
C HIS A 143 11.98 3.49 -14.61
N SER A 144 12.09 2.30 -14.02
CA SER A 144 11.68 1.03 -14.65
C SER A 144 11.48 -0.05 -13.59
N LEU A 145 10.88 -1.15 -13.98
CA LEU A 145 10.88 -2.38 -13.21
C LEU A 145 11.11 -3.59 -14.12
N GLU A 146 11.61 -4.65 -13.54
CA GLU A 146 11.64 -5.96 -14.16
C GLU A 146 10.55 -6.83 -13.55
N ALA A 147 9.80 -7.54 -14.40
CA ALA A 147 8.76 -8.44 -13.98
C ALA A 147 8.83 -9.76 -14.75
N PHE A 148 8.73 -10.86 -14.01
CA PHE A 148 8.72 -12.21 -14.55
C PHE A 148 7.30 -12.61 -14.95
N HIS A 149 7.08 -12.91 -16.23
CA HIS A 149 5.80 -13.37 -16.76
C HIS A 149 5.57 -14.83 -16.36
N LYS A 150 4.51 -15.12 -15.61
CA LYS A 150 4.28 -16.43 -14.98
C LYS A 150 4.11 -17.56 -15.98
N GLN A 151 3.46 -17.30 -17.13
CA GLN A 151 3.19 -18.31 -18.16
C GLN A 151 4.35 -18.43 -19.15
N GLU A 152 4.84 -17.29 -19.68
CA GLU A 152 5.89 -17.28 -20.69
C GLU A 152 7.29 -17.52 -20.12
N LYS A 153 7.42 -17.50 -18.77
CA LYS A 153 8.67 -17.74 -18.01
C LYS A 153 9.84 -16.86 -18.49
N LYS A 154 9.53 -15.62 -18.86
CA LYS A 154 10.53 -14.61 -19.28
C LYS A 154 10.41 -13.33 -18.46
N THR A 155 11.52 -12.65 -18.31
CA THR A 155 11.55 -11.32 -17.69
C THR A 155 11.25 -10.25 -18.75
N ILE A 156 10.38 -9.30 -18.40
CA ILE A 156 10.02 -8.14 -19.20
C ILE A 156 10.34 -6.88 -18.40
N ILE A 157 10.89 -5.88 -19.07
CA ILE A 157 11.15 -4.57 -18.50
C ILE A 157 9.97 -3.66 -18.82
N PHE A 158 9.46 -2.95 -17.82
CA PHE A 158 8.41 -1.95 -17.93
C PHE A 158 8.99 -0.59 -17.57
N ASN A 159 8.81 0.40 -18.43
CA ASN A 159 9.09 1.80 -18.12
C ASN A 159 7.85 2.50 -17.52
N ALA A 160 7.95 3.79 -17.19
CA ALA A 160 6.87 4.53 -16.57
C ALA A 160 5.60 4.60 -17.44
N ALA A 161 5.75 4.73 -18.77
CA ALA A 161 4.62 4.78 -19.68
C ALA A 161 3.89 3.42 -19.75
N ASP A 162 4.64 2.32 -19.72
CA ASP A 162 4.09 0.97 -19.74
C ASP A 162 3.28 0.64 -18.47
N CYS A 163 3.61 1.29 -17.34
CA CYS A 163 2.96 1.02 -16.06
C CYS A 163 1.57 1.67 -15.91
N GLU A 164 1.21 2.62 -16.77
CA GLU A 164 -0.10 3.32 -16.76
C GLU A 164 -0.51 3.79 -15.35
N PHE A 165 0.43 4.44 -14.63
CA PHE A 165 0.20 4.86 -13.26
C PHE A 165 -0.94 5.86 -13.11
N ALA A 166 -1.88 5.53 -12.22
CA ALA A 166 -2.96 6.40 -11.79
C ALA A 166 -3.04 6.44 -10.25
N TYR A 167 -4.03 7.13 -9.69
CA TYR A 167 -4.24 7.20 -8.25
C TYR A 167 -4.52 5.83 -7.65
N ARG A 168 -3.56 5.30 -6.87
CA ARG A 168 -3.60 3.95 -6.27
C ARG A 168 -3.83 2.83 -7.29
N GLU A 169 -3.31 3.01 -8.51
CA GLU A 169 -3.53 2.10 -9.63
C GLU A 169 -2.32 2.01 -10.55
N SER A 170 -2.18 0.86 -11.23
CA SER A 170 -1.25 0.61 -12.32
C SER A 170 -1.77 -0.53 -13.18
N ILE A 171 -1.10 -0.79 -14.30
CA ILE A 171 -1.41 -1.90 -15.21
C ILE A 171 -1.42 -3.26 -14.50
N PHE A 172 -0.64 -3.41 -13.41
CA PHE A 172 -0.56 -4.65 -12.61
C PHE A 172 -1.79 -4.89 -11.71
N LYS A 173 -2.66 -3.89 -11.53
CA LYS A 173 -3.97 -4.04 -10.86
C LYS A 173 -5.11 -4.24 -11.84
N THR A 174 -4.90 -3.93 -13.10
CA THR A 174 -5.90 -3.95 -14.18
C THR A 174 -5.57 -5.01 -15.21
N LYS A 175 -5.03 -4.63 -16.35
CA LYS A 175 -4.79 -5.47 -17.53
C LYS A 175 -3.91 -6.69 -17.25
N TYR A 176 -2.84 -6.51 -16.45
CA TYR A 176 -1.87 -7.57 -16.12
C TYR A 176 -2.02 -8.11 -14.70
N LYS A 177 -3.23 -8.02 -14.14
CA LYS A 177 -3.50 -8.54 -12.80
C LYS A 177 -3.17 -10.02 -12.71
N ASN A 178 -2.28 -10.38 -11.78
CA ASN A 178 -1.80 -11.73 -11.51
C ASN A 178 -0.97 -12.39 -12.62
N GLU A 179 -0.62 -11.70 -13.71
CA GLU A 179 0.18 -12.28 -14.79
C GLU A 179 1.69 -12.21 -14.51
N PHE A 180 2.14 -11.21 -13.77
CA PHE A 180 3.54 -10.94 -13.53
C PHE A 180 3.92 -11.05 -12.05
N VAL A 181 5.21 -11.33 -11.83
CA VAL A 181 5.89 -11.19 -10.54
C VAL A 181 6.97 -10.14 -10.68
N ILE A 182 6.81 -8.99 -10.02
CA ILE A 182 7.83 -7.94 -10.01
C ILE A 182 9.06 -8.47 -9.28
N THR A 183 10.24 -8.36 -9.90
CA THR A 183 11.49 -8.92 -9.42
C THR A 183 12.45 -7.85 -8.92
N ASN A 184 12.48 -6.69 -9.54
CA ASN A 184 13.15 -5.50 -9.03
C ASN A 184 12.48 -4.22 -9.52
N VAL A 185 12.81 -3.10 -8.88
CA VAL A 185 12.33 -1.76 -9.26
C VAL A 185 13.53 -0.82 -9.26
N THR A 186 13.65 -0.02 -10.30
CA THR A 186 14.68 1.02 -10.43
C THR A 186 14.05 2.40 -10.25
N PHE A 187 14.65 3.19 -9.38
CA PHE A 187 14.25 4.56 -9.07
C PHE A 187 15.29 5.53 -9.60
N ARG A 188 14.83 6.66 -10.18
CA ARG A 188 15.66 7.79 -10.56
C ARG A 188 15.54 8.87 -9.49
N LEU A 189 16.56 8.99 -8.65
CA LEU A 189 16.59 9.90 -7.51
C LEU A 189 17.52 11.07 -7.77
N SER A 190 17.19 12.25 -7.24
CA SER A 190 17.98 13.46 -7.43
C SER A 190 19.22 13.44 -6.52
N LYS A 191 20.38 13.86 -7.06
CA LYS A 191 21.59 14.15 -6.28
C LYS A 191 21.51 15.51 -5.57
N LYS A 192 20.56 16.37 -6.00
CA LYS A 192 20.28 17.66 -5.34
C LYS A 192 19.05 17.48 -4.44
N SER A 193 19.10 18.01 -3.23
CA SER A 193 17.97 17.98 -2.32
C SER A 193 16.83 18.85 -2.85
N ILE A 194 15.81 18.23 -3.46
CA ILE A 194 14.58 18.87 -3.90
C ILE A 194 13.49 18.41 -2.94
N LEU A 195 13.33 19.18 -1.84
CA LEU A 195 12.43 18.80 -0.76
C LEU A 195 10.98 19.21 -1.09
N ASN A 196 10.03 18.27 -0.95
CA ASN A 196 8.62 18.59 -1.02
C ASN A 196 8.05 18.75 0.41
N THR A 197 8.01 19.99 0.91
CA THR A 197 7.49 20.34 2.24
C THR A 197 6.12 21.03 2.17
N THR A 198 5.57 21.26 0.97
CA THR A 198 4.33 22.02 0.75
C THR A 198 3.07 21.36 1.31
N TYR A 199 3.14 20.08 1.65
CA TYR A 199 2.04 19.42 2.36
C TYR A 199 2.00 19.95 3.81
N GLY A 200 0.98 20.74 4.13
CA GLY A 200 0.90 21.56 5.36
C GLY A 200 1.19 20.82 6.67
N ALA A 201 0.94 19.49 6.74
CA ALA A 201 1.28 18.71 7.93
C ALA A 201 2.81 18.53 8.12
N ILE A 202 3.59 18.50 7.02
CA ILE A 202 5.06 18.40 7.09
C ILE A 202 5.63 19.72 7.60
N GLU A 203 5.17 20.84 7.04
CA GLU A 203 5.63 22.17 7.45
C GLU A 203 5.37 22.40 8.95
N GLN A 204 4.15 22.10 9.43
CA GLN A 204 3.80 22.21 10.85
C GLN A 204 4.68 21.33 11.73
N GLU A 205 5.00 20.12 11.28
CA GLU A 205 5.85 19.20 12.03
C GLU A 205 7.30 19.67 12.08
N LEU A 206 7.86 20.15 10.96
CA LEU A 206 9.20 20.72 10.91
C LEU A 206 9.33 21.92 11.86
N GLN A 207 8.31 22.79 11.92
CA GLN A 207 8.23 23.89 12.89
C GLN A 207 8.21 23.36 14.33
N ALA A 208 7.39 22.34 14.61
CA ALA A 208 7.32 21.72 15.95
C ALA A 208 8.65 21.05 16.37
N MET A 209 9.42 20.56 15.39
CA MET A 209 10.78 20.02 15.58
C MET A 209 11.86 21.13 15.70
N ASN A 210 11.49 22.41 15.57
CA ASN A 210 12.42 23.55 15.52
C ASN A 210 13.46 23.47 14.39
N VAL A 211 13.11 22.85 13.26
CA VAL A 211 13.97 22.75 12.08
C VAL A 211 13.88 24.06 11.28
N LYS A 212 14.97 24.81 11.18
CA LYS A 212 15.05 26.08 10.42
C LYS A 212 15.40 25.84 8.95
N GLU A 213 16.30 24.93 8.69
CA GLU A 213 16.75 24.54 7.35
C GLU A 213 16.48 23.05 7.15
N PRO A 214 15.36 22.69 6.48
CA PRO A 214 15.02 21.29 6.25
C PRO A 214 16.03 20.59 5.34
N ASP A 215 16.30 19.34 5.64
CA ASP A 215 17.07 18.39 4.85
C ASP A 215 16.30 17.07 4.67
N LEU A 216 16.88 16.10 3.95
CA LEU A 216 16.25 14.81 3.70
C LEU A 216 15.89 14.07 5.00
N GLN A 217 16.78 14.13 5.98
CA GLN A 217 16.63 13.47 7.27
C GLN A 217 15.49 14.08 8.07
N SER A 218 15.43 15.40 8.17
CA SER A 218 14.41 16.13 8.92
C SER A 218 13.02 15.98 8.28
N VAL A 219 12.91 16.00 6.94
CA VAL A 219 11.64 15.73 6.24
C VAL A 219 11.19 14.29 6.48
N SER A 220 12.09 13.31 6.33
CA SER A 220 11.79 11.91 6.65
C SER A 220 11.32 11.74 8.10
N GLN A 221 12.01 12.37 9.06
CA GLN A 221 11.63 12.31 10.48
C GLN A 221 10.27 12.97 10.74
N ALA A 222 9.99 14.11 10.10
CA ALA A 222 8.67 14.75 10.19
C ALA A 222 7.57 13.82 9.69
N VAL A 223 7.77 13.16 8.55
CA VAL A 223 6.82 12.17 8.02
C VAL A 223 6.65 11.00 8.99
N ILE A 224 7.74 10.44 9.52
CA ILE A 224 7.70 9.36 10.51
C ILE A 224 6.89 9.78 11.74
N ASN A 225 7.12 10.96 12.28
CA ASN A 225 6.40 11.49 13.44
C ASN A 225 4.89 11.62 13.16
N ILE A 226 4.53 12.22 12.03
CA ILE A 226 3.13 12.40 11.63
C ILE A 226 2.45 11.04 11.49
N ARG A 227 3.10 10.08 10.81
CA ARG A 227 2.54 8.74 10.58
C ARG A 227 2.40 7.97 11.89
N SER A 228 3.40 7.97 12.74
CA SER A 228 3.39 7.28 14.03
C SER A 228 2.31 7.80 14.99
N ARG A 229 1.96 9.10 14.90
CA ARG A 229 0.83 9.66 15.67
C ARG A 229 -0.54 9.27 15.13
N LYS A 230 -0.66 9.12 13.80
CA LYS A 230 -1.94 8.86 13.10
C LYS A 230 -2.23 7.38 12.89
N LEU A 231 -1.22 6.57 12.64
CA LEU A 231 -1.36 5.17 12.25
C LEU A 231 -0.81 4.27 13.36
N PRO A 232 -1.51 3.19 13.73
CA PRO A 232 -0.98 2.23 14.68
C PRO A 232 0.15 1.41 14.03
N ASP A 233 1.19 1.09 14.81
CA ASP A 233 2.21 0.14 14.36
C ASP A 233 1.57 -1.25 14.20
N PRO A 234 1.61 -1.86 13.00
CA PRO A 234 1.00 -3.15 12.77
C PRO A 234 1.66 -4.30 13.56
N LYS A 235 2.86 -4.11 14.08
CA LYS A 235 3.51 -5.07 14.99
C LYS A 235 2.85 -5.08 16.37
N VAL A 236 2.18 -4.00 16.76
CA VAL A 236 1.48 -3.86 18.06
C VAL A 236 -0.03 -4.06 17.87
N THR A 237 -0.60 -3.48 16.83
CA THR A 237 -2.03 -3.53 16.55
C THR A 237 -2.26 -3.83 15.08
N GLY A 238 -2.77 -5.01 14.79
CA GLY A 238 -2.94 -5.50 13.42
C GLY A 238 -3.75 -4.55 12.53
N ASN A 239 -3.18 -4.14 11.40
CA ASN A 239 -3.83 -3.29 10.41
C ASN A 239 -3.09 -3.35 9.07
N ALA A 240 -3.65 -2.75 8.01
CA ALA A 240 -3.04 -2.64 6.69
C ALA A 240 -3.00 -1.17 6.20
N GLY A 241 -2.86 -0.21 7.11
CA GLY A 241 -2.96 1.21 6.78
C GLY A 241 -4.38 1.62 6.40
N SER A 242 -4.52 2.55 5.46
CA SER A 242 -5.84 2.98 4.98
C SER A 242 -6.55 1.84 4.27
N PHE A 243 -7.75 1.50 4.74
CA PHE A 243 -8.54 0.40 4.17
C PHE A 243 -9.33 0.82 2.93
N PHE A 244 -9.68 2.10 2.83
CA PHE A 244 -10.48 2.66 1.75
C PHE A 244 -9.71 3.72 0.96
N LYS A 245 -9.97 3.80 -0.35
CA LYS A 245 -9.53 4.90 -1.19
C LYS A 245 -10.36 6.16 -0.90
N ASN A 246 -9.77 7.33 -1.11
CA ASN A 246 -10.53 8.57 -1.19
C ASN A 246 -11.36 8.55 -2.48
N PRO A 247 -12.70 8.65 -2.41
CA PRO A 247 -13.55 8.60 -3.60
C PRO A 247 -13.47 9.90 -4.41
N GLU A 248 -13.60 9.77 -5.72
CA GLU A 248 -13.66 10.90 -6.65
C GLU A 248 -15.11 11.10 -7.12
N ILE A 249 -15.57 12.34 -7.10
CA ILE A 249 -16.91 12.75 -7.53
C ILE A 249 -16.83 13.98 -8.43
N SER A 250 -17.91 14.26 -9.19
CA SER A 250 -18.01 15.47 -10.00
C SER A 250 -18.15 16.72 -9.11
N ASN A 251 -17.76 17.90 -9.65
CA ASN A 251 -17.95 19.18 -8.98
C ASN A 251 -19.42 19.42 -8.62
N SER A 252 -20.36 19.14 -9.54
CA SER A 252 -21.79 19.31 -9.28
C SER A 252 -22.27 18.47 -8.09
N LYS A 253 -21.79 17.22 -7.98
CA LYS A 253 -22.11 16.37 -6.83
C LYS A 253 -21.49 16.88 -5.53
N PHE A 254 -20.28 17.45 -5.60
CA PHE A 254 -19.64 18.07 -4.45
C PHE A 254 -20.43 19.29 -3.96
N ASP A 255 -20.91 20.15 -4.86
CA ASP A 255 -21.68 21.34 -4.52
C ASP A 255 -23.00 20.97 -3.83
N GLU A 256 -23.72 19.95 -4.33
CA GLU A 256 -24.90 19.39 -3.67
C GLU A 256 -24.58 18.92 -2.24
N LEU A 257 -23.51 18.13 -2.10
CA LEU A 257 -23.10 17.61 -0.79
C LEU A 257 -22.65 18.74 0.14
N LYS A 258 -22.00 19.80 -0.38
CA LYS A 258 -21.56 20.95 0.40
C LYS A 258 -22.71 21.76 0.98
N GLN A 259 -23.82 21.85 0.25
CA GLN A 259 -25.04 22.50 0.75
C GLN A 259 -25.66 21.70 1.92
N MET A 260 -25.71 20.38 1.81
CA MET A 260 -26.26 19.51 2.85
C MET A 260 -25.31 19.30 4.04
N PHE A 261 -24.01 19.29 3.77
CA PHE A 261 -22.93 19.02 4.73
C PHE A 261 -21.83 20.06 4.60
N PRO A 262 -21.99 21.29 5.15
CA PRO A 262 -21.03 22.38 4.97
C PRO A 262 -19.59 22.07 5.39
N GLY A 263 -19.41 21.09 6.32
CA GLY A 263 -18.10 20.62 6.78
C GLY A 263 -17.43 19.59 5.88
N ILE A 264 -18.03 19.18 4.75
CA ILE A 264 -17.43 18.15 3.87
C ILE A 264 -16.07 18.61 3.33
N ILE A 265 -15.10 17.69 3.35
CA ILE A 265 -13.73 17.96 2.92
C ILE A 265 -13.51 17.31 1.56
N GLY A 266 -13.14 18.12 0.58
CA GLY A 266 -12.79 17.69 -0.77
C GLY A 266 -11.60 18.48 -1.31
N TYR A 267 -10.86 17.88 -2.23
CA TYR A 267 -9.69 18.46 -2.88
C TYR A 267 -9.86 18.38 -4.39
N GLU A 268 -9.67 19.49 -5.07
CA GLU A 268 -9.67 19.52 -6.54
C GLU A 268 -8.53 18.66 -7.09
N ILE A 269 -8.81 17.94 -8.17
CA ILE A 269 -7.81 17.12 -8.86
C ILE A 269 -7.73 17.53 -10.34
N PRO A 270 -6.61 17.23 -11.04
CA PRO A 270 -6.34 17.77 -12.38
C PRO A 270 -7.39 17.48 -13.46
N ASN A 271 -8.20 16.43 -13.30
CA ASN A 271 -9.27 16.08 -14.24
C ASN A 271 -10.58 16.89 -14.01
N GLY A 272 -10.57 17.86 -13.09
CA GLY A 272 -11.73 18.69 -12.77
C GLY A 272 -12.71 18.06 -11.78
N ASN A 273 -12.46 16.86 -11.27
CA ASN A 273 -13.25 16.25 -10.22
C ASN A 273 -12.77 16.66 -8.82
N ILE A 274 -13.54 16.28 -7.80
CA ILE A 274 -13.21 16.45 -6.39
C ILE A 274 -12.91 15.11 -5.77
N LYS A 275 -11.76 14.98 -5.11
CA LYS A 275 -11.39 13.86 -4.27
C LYS A 275 -11.85 14.13 -2.83
N LEU A 276 -12.83 13.38 -2.34
CA LEU A 276 -13.34 13.52 -0.98
C LEU A 276 -12.41 12.87 0.06
N ALA A 277 -12.34 13.46 1.24
CA ALA A 277 -11.66 12.86 2.38
C ALA A 277 -12.50 11.71 2.96
N ALA A 278 -12.23 10.46 2.55
CA ALA A 278 -12.98 9.28 3.01
C ALA A 278 -12.97 9.15 4.53
N GLY A 279 -11.88 9.51 5.20
CA GLY A 279 -11.80 9.52 6.66
C GLY A 279 -12.87 10.42 7.28
N TRP A 280 -13.09 11.62 6.73
CA TRP A 280 -14.15 12.51 7.17
C TRP A 280 -15.53 11.89 6.96
N LEU A 281 -15.81 11.31 5.78
CA LEU A 281 -17.11 10.66 5.50
C LEU A 281 -17.41 9.55 6.51
N ILE A 282 -16.40 8.73 6.83
CA ILE A 282 -16.53 7.64 7.80
C ILE A 282 -16.77 8.17 9.21
N GLU A 283 -16.09 9.25 9.61
CA GLU A 283 -16.28 9.90 10.92
C GLU A 283 -17.69 10.48 11.11
N GLN A 284 -18.35 10.87 10.01
CA GLN A 284 -19.72 11.37 10.03
C GLN A 284 -20.77 10.26 10.03
N CYS A 285 -20.38 8.99 9.91
CA CYS A 285 -21.27 7.82 9.92
C CYS A 285 -20.93 6.91 11.10
N GLY A 286 -21.91 6.12 11.53
CA GLY A 286 -21.74 5.13 12.59
C GLY A 286 -22.74 3.99 12.45
N PRO A 287 -22.67 2.96 13.32
CA PRO A 287 -23.61 1.85 13.32
C PRO A 287 -25.05 2.29 13.64
N GLU A 288 -25.19 3.41 14.38
CA GLU A 288 -26.47 3.99 14.75
C GLU A 288 -26.46 5.49 14.45
N ASN A 289 -27.65 6.10 14.36
CA ASN A 289 -27.78 7.54 14.13
C ASN A 289 -27.10 8.32 15.28
N GLY A 290 -26.29 9.31 14.91
CA GLY A 290 -25.54 10.15 15.85
C GLY A 290 -24.26 9.54 16.42
N THR A 291 -23.90 8.32 15.97
CA THR A 291 -22.61 7.69 16.35
C THR A 291 -21.56 7.84 15.24
N SER A 292 -20.34 7.43 15.52
CA SER A 292 -19.21 7.46 14.57
C SER A 292 -18.55 6.08 14.47
N TRP A 293 -18.12 5.73 13.25
CA TRP A 293 -17.25 4.57 13.07
C TRP A 293 -15.86 4.77 13.65
N LYS A 294 -15.39 6.01 13.75
CA LYS A 294 -14.09 6.32 14.35
C LYS A 294 -14.05 5.87 15.80
N GLY A 295 -13.13 4.97 16.12
CA GLY A 295 -13.02 4.35 17.45
C GLY A 295 -14.04 3.24 17.73
N TYR A 296 -14.91 2.90 16.79
CA TYR A 296 -15.85 1.78 16.94
C TYR A 296 -15.11 0.46 17.06
N ARG A 297 -15.62 -0.41 17.92
CA ARG A 297 -15.10 -1.75 18.14
C ARG A 297 -16.25 -2.75 18.32
N LYS A 298 -16.13 -3.90 17.62
CA LYS A 298 -17.00 -5.05 17.81
C LYS A 298 -16.13 -6.30 17.95
N GLY A 299 -16.11 -6.88 19.17
CA GLY A 299 -15.14 -7.94 19.48
C GLY A 299 -13.70 -7.44 19.31
N ASP A 300 -12.91 -8.14 18.50
CA ASP A 300 -11.54 -7.76 18.18
C ASP A 300 -11.38 -7.01 16.84
N ALA A 301 -12.46 -6.80 16.09
CA ALA A 301 -12.48 -5.94 14.91
C ALA A 301 -12.87 -4.52 15.28
N GLY A 302 -12.22 -3.51 14.68
CA GLY A 302 -12.57 -2.13 14.95
C GLY A 302 -12.04 -1.14 13.93
N CYS A 303 -12.44 0.13 14.10
CA CYS A 303 -11.95 1.27 13.37
C CYS A 303 -11.06 2.11 14.29
N HIS A 304 -9.91 2.54 13.81
CA HIS A 304 -8.92 3.22 14.66
C HIS A 304 -9.42 4.55 15.23
N LEU A 305 -9.09 4.81 16.49
CA LEU A 305 -9.54 6.00 17.24
C LEU A 305 -9.00 7.32 16.64
N LYS A 306 -7.81 7.30 16.02
CA LYS A 306 -7.17 8.52 15.50
C LYS A 306 -7.34 8.67 13.98
N GLN A 307 -7.68 7.60 13.25
CA GLN A 307 -7.79 7.60 11.79
C GLN A 307 -8.89 6.63 11.34
N ALA A 308 -10.03 7.16 10.94
CA ALA A 308 -11.20 6.38 10.57
C ALA A 308 -11.00 5.52 9.30
N LEU A 309 -9.99 5.83 8.47
CA LEU A 309 -9.62 5.00 7.32
C LEU A 309 -8.98 3.66 7.71
N VAL A 310 -8.50 3.51 8.95
CA VAL A 310 -7.72 2.34 9.37
C VAL A 310 -8.61 1.36 10.13
N LEU A 311 -8.80 0.17 9.57
CA LEU A 311 -9.43 -0.93 10.28
C LEU A 311 -8.37 -1.72 11.06
N ILE A 312 -8.76 -2.23 12.21
CA ILE A 312 -7.87 -2.81 13.21
C ILE A 312 -8.33 -4.21 13.59
N ASN A 313 -7.35 -5.10 13.71
CA ASN A 313 -7.44 -6.32 14.50
C ASN A 313 -6.79 -6.06 15.87
N TYR A 314 -7.58 -5.99 16.93
CA TYR A 314 -7.07 -5.76 18.30
C TYR A 314 -6.38 -7.00 18.89
N ALA A 315 -6.74 -8.21 18.45
CA ALA A 315 -6.11 -9.46 18.89
C ALA A 315 -6.41 -10.65 17.96
N ASN A 316 -7.65 -11.16 17.97
CA ASN A 316 -8.05 -12.41 17.32
C ASN A 316 -9.22 -12.21 16.34
N ALA A 317 -9.43 -11.02 15.81
CA ALA A 317 -10.42 -10.83 14.76
C ALA A 317 -10.09 -11.71 13.56
N THR A 318 -11.11 -12.34 13.00
CA THR A 318 -10.96 -13.04 11.72
C THR A 318 -10.98 -12.04 10.57
N GLY A 319 -10.47 -12.44 9.40
CA GLY A 319 -10.59 -11.60 8.21
C GLY A 319 -12.05 -11.34 7.81
N LYS A 320 -12.95 -12.25 8.12
CA LYS A 320 -14.39 -12.06 7.91
C LYS A 320 -14.97 -10.96 8.80
N ASP A 321 -14.53 -10.84 10.05
CA ASP A 321 -14.97 -9.78 10.97
C ASP A 321 -14.55 -8.40 10.47
N ILE A 322 -13.28 -8.26 10.04
CA ILE A 322 -12.77 -7.01 9.46
C ILE A 322 -13.51 -6.68 8.15
N TYR A 323 -13.73 -7.68 7.29
CA TYR A 323 -14.44 -7.48 6.05
C TYR A 323 -15.90 -7.07 6.28
N ALA A 324 -16.62 -7.73 7.20
CA ALA A 324 -17.99 -7.38 7.56
C ALA A 324 -18.09 -5.95 8.11
N LEU A 325 -17.14 -5.53 8.95
CA LEU A 325 -17.03 -4.14 9.41
C LEU A 325 -16.84 -3.17 8.24
N SER A 326 -15.95 -3.50 7.29
CA SER A 326 -15.72 -2.66 6.11
C SER A 326 -16.99 -2.48 5.26
N GLN A 327 -17.78 -3.55 5.08
CA GLN A 327 -19.06 -3.47 4.36
C GLN A 327 -20.08 -2.58 5.09
N SER A 328 -20.20 -2.71 6.41
CA SER A 328 -21.07 -1.85 7.21
C SER A 328 -20.71 -0.36 7.09
N ILE A 329 -19.40 -0.06 7.02
CA ILE A 329 -18.90 1.31 6.80
C ILE A 329 -19.28 1.80 5.39
N ILE A 330 -19.03 0.99 4.35
CA ILE A 330 -19.40 1.31 2.96
C ILE A 330 -20.88 1.64 2.85
N ASP A 331 -21.72 0.76 3.40
CA ASP A 331 -23.18 0.90 3.35
C ASP A 331 -23.66 2.17 4.06
N SER A 332 -23.11 2.48 5.24
CA SER A 332 -23.50 3.67 6.00
C SER A 332 -23.08 4.97 5.31
N VAL A 333 -21.89 5.02 4.70
CA VAL A 333 -21.42 6.17 3.92
C VAL A 333 -22.27 6.34 2.66
N ASN A 334 -22.53 5.25 1.94
CA ASN A 334 -23.40 5.28 0.76
C ASN A 334 -24.82 5.75 1.09
N LYS A 335 -25.40 5.23 2.18
CA LYS A 335 -26.75 5.64 2.65
C LYS A 335 -26.82 7.13 2.99
N LYS A 336 -25.78 7.68 3.63
CA LYS A 336 -25.79 9.08 4.09
C LYS A 336 -25.44 10.09 3.00
N PHE A 337 -24.44 9.76 2.16
CA PHE A 337 -23.85 10.71 1.20
C PHE A 337 -24.11 10.35 -0.26
N ALA A 338 -24.69 9.18 -0.56
CA ALA A 338 -24.76 8.61 -1.92
C ALA A 338 -23.35 8.57 -2.57
N VAL A 339 -22.32 8.23 -1.79
CA VAL A 339 -20.91 8.08 -2.20
C VAL A 339 -20.46 6.66 -1.86
N LEU A 340 -20.02 5.91 -2.88
CA LEU A 340 -19.53 4.56 -2.71
C LEU A 340 -18.03 4.57 -2.37
N LEU A 341 -17.67 4.05 -1.21
CA LEU A 341 -16.26 3.79 -0.87
C LEU A 341 -15.78 2.49 -1.54
N THR A 342 -14.55 2.53 -2.04
CA THR A 342 -13.86 1.33 -2.56
C THR A 342 -12.68 0.96 -1.66
N THR A 343 -12.42 -0.34 -1.51
CA THR A 343 -11.30 -0.82 -0.70
C THR A 343 -9.98 -0.57 -1.40
N GLU A 344 -8.95 -0.12 -0.67
CA GLU A 344 -7.57 -0.08 -1.12
C GLU A 344 -6.87 -1.42 -0.84
N VAL A 345 -7.25 -2.07 0.26
CA VAL A 345 -6.74 -3.37 0.69
C VAL A 345 -7.24 -4.49 -0.23
N ASN A 346 -6.36 -5.41 -0.60
CA ASN A 346 -6.71 -6.59 -1.40
C ASN A 346 -7.39 -7.63 -0.52
N ILE A 347 -8.60 -8.02 -0.88
CA ILE A 347 -9.40 -9.02 -0.16
C ILE A 347 -9.19 -10.40 -0.83
N ILE A 348 -8.78 -11.40 -0.05
CA ILE A 348 -8.50 -12.77 -0.49
C ILE A 348 -9.42 -13.78 0.23
#